data_283ba1fc896f4974c4c2f81216185626
#
_entry.id   283ba1fc896f4974c4c2f81216185626
#
_cell.length_a   1.000
_cell.length_b   1.000
_cell.length_c   1.000
_cell.angle_alpha   90.00
_cell.angle_beta   90.00
_cell.angle_gamma   90.00
#
_symmetry.space_group_name_H-M   'P 1'
#
loop_
_entity.id
_entity.type
_entity.pdbx_description
1 polymer ?
#
loop_
_entity_poly.entity_id
_entity_poly.type
_entity_poly.pdbx_seq_one_letter_code
_entity_poly.pdbx_strand_id
1 'polypeptide(L)'
;MNHQAPMTSIRARRFSKLTLVACCAALAACATQIKLATTDNPPPSKKFSAFNRFELKEIELASDYEAHAANQKATRKIQEHFHTRMQPVVDEWNTRSKARGSTLLIEPRIEQIKFIGIGARIWVGPLAGSSAVHMKVRYVDKHSGEVIAEPEFYQRAAALSGATTFGYQDNDMLYRIVSLVTRYTTNNYHQAVGGESGGTADARSNER
;
A
#
# COMPACT_ATOMS: atom_id res chain seq x y z
N MET A 1 -49.46 12.09 62.28
CA MET A 1 -48.70 12.96 61.34
C MET A 1 -47.45 12.19 60.91
N ASN A 2 -47.52 11.52 59.77
CA ASN A 2 -46.42 10.72 59.19
C ASN A 2 -45.75 11.49 58.09
N HIS A 3 -44.47 11.83 58.26
CA HIS A 3 -43.64 12.35 57.18
C HIS A 3 -42.82 11.17 56.60
N GLN A 4 -43.19 10.72 55.41
CA GLN A 4 -42.37 9.90 54.57
C GLN A 4 -41.50 10.79 53.66
N ALA A 5 -40.18 10.63 53.73
CA ALA A 5 -39.23 11.24 52.82
C ALA A 5 -39.03 10.35 51.56
N PRO A 6 -38.86 10.89 50.36
CA PRO A 6 -38.69 10.08 49.15
C PRO A 6 -37.24 9.65 48.94
N MET A 7 -37.03 8.34 48.92
CA MET A 7 -35.81 7.68 48.41
C MET A 7 -35.96 7.48 46.91
N THR A 8 -35.40 8.39 46.11
CA THR A 8 -35.13 8.06 44.67
C THR A 8 -34.06 9.00 44.12
N SER A 9 -32.90 8.52 43.67
CA SER A 9 -32.18 9.01 42.50
C SER A 9 -30.68 8.66 42.37
N ILE A 10 -30.19 7.60 43.00
CA ILE A 10 -28.75 7.28 42.92
C ILE A 10 -28.44 6.20 41.86
N ARG A 11 -29.43 5.39 41.42
CA ARG A 11 -29.18 4.29 40.50
C ARG A 11 -29.07 4.67 39.01
N ALA A 12 -29.71 5.74 38.57
CA ALA A 12 -29.74 6.12 37.12
C ALA A 12 -28.41 6.69 36.58
N ARG A 13 -27.59 7.31 37.45
CA ARG A 13 -26.33 7.96 36.99
C ARG A 13 -25.17 6.98 36.73
N ARG A 14 -25.19 5.77 37.29
CA ARG A 14 -24.10 4.79 37.10
C ARG A 14 -24.24 4.01 35.78
N PHE A 15 -25.45 3.75 35.31
CA PHE A 15 -25.69 3.07 34.04
C PHE A 15 -25.27 3.93 32.83
N SER A 16 -25.49 5.23 32.86
CA SER A 16 -25.12 6.13 31.76
C SER A 16 -23.60 6.21 31.53
N LYS A 17 -22.80 6.16 32.58
CA LYS A 17 -21.32 6.19 32.45
C LYS A 17 -20.73 4.88 31.93
N LEU A 18 -21.30 3.74 32.29
CA LEU A 18 -20.84 2.44 31.76
C LEU A 18 -21.15 2.28 30.27
N THR A 19 -22.31 2.74 29.81
CA THR A 19 -22.72 2.67 28.40
C THR A 19 -21.85 3.57 27.53
N LEU A 20 -21.45 4.74 28.01
CA LEU A 20 -20.57 5.67 27.29
C LEU A 20 -19.15 5.11 27.12
N VAL A 21 -18.60 4.47 28.17
CA VAL A 21 -17.28 3.84 28.13
C VAL A 21 -17.26 2.63 27.18
N ALA A 22 -18.33 1.82 27.17
CA ALA A 22 -18.46 0.69 26.26
C ALA A 22 -18.56 1.12 24.78
N CYS A 23 -19.26 2.20 24.47
CA CYS A 23 -19.30 2.77 23.10
C CYS A 23 -17.94 3.30 22.63
N CYS A 24 -17.17 3.94 23.51
CA CYS A 24 -15.83 4.43 23.16
C CYS A 24 -14.83 3.28 22.91
N ALA A 25 -14.95 2.17 23.64
CA ALA A 25 -14.09 1.00 23.43
C ALA A 25 -14.38 0.27 22.10
N ALA A 26 -15.64 0.28 21.63
CA ALA A 26 -16.00 -0.34 20.35
C ALA A 26 -15.48 0.43 19.12
N LEU A 27 -15.24 1.74 19.23
CA LEU A 27 -14.72 2.57 18.14
C LEU A 27 -13.20 2.42 17.94
N ALA A 28 -12.47 1.88 18.90
CA ALA A 28 -11.03 1.68 18.81
C ALA A 28 -10.64 0.40 18.00
N ALA A 29 -11.58 -0.49 17.70
CA ALA A 29 -11.31 -1.82 17.16
C ALA A 29 -11.09 -1.89 15.63
N CYS A 30 -11.23 -0.80 14.88
CA CYS A 30 -11.19 -0.83 13.41
C CYS A 30 -10.00 -0.11 12.78
N ALA A 31 -8.90 0.08 13.50
CA ALA A 31 -7.68 0.62 12.89
C ALA A 31 -6.89 -0.51 12.21
N THR A 32 -7.24 -0.87 10.98
CA THR A 32 -6.42 -1.77 10.16
C THR A 32 -5.05 -1.13 9.93
N GLN A 33 -4.02 -1.66 10.57
CA GLN A 33 -2.64 -1.25 10.36
C GLN A 33 -2.01 -2.20 9.35
N ILE A 34 -1.71 -1.68 8.16
CA ILE A 34 -0.91 -2.38 7.16
C ILE A 34 0.55 -2.33 7.62
N LYS A 35 1.14 -3.49 7.87
CA LYS A 35 2.56 -3.61 8.28
C LYS A 35 3.29 -4.48 7.28
N LEU A 36 4.49 -4.05 6.90
CA LEU A 36 5.41 -4.89 6.14
C LEU A 36 6.15 -5.84 7.09
N ALA A 37 6.35 -7.09 6.66
CA ALA A 37 7.05 -8.11 7.43
C ALA A 37 8.58 -8.00 7.33
N THR A 38 9.10 -7.44 6.22
CA THR A 38 10.53 -7.35 5.92
C THR A 38 10.94 -5.95 5.48
N THR A 39 12.20 -5.56 5.74
CA THR A 39 12.77 -4.29 5.28
C THR A 39 13.33 -4.39 3.86
N ASP A 40 13.78 -5.59 3.46
CA ASP A 40 14.38 -5.86 2.16
C ASP A 40 13.74 -7.06 1.47
N ASN A 41 13.64 -6.97 0.15
CA ASN A 41 13.20 -8.05 -0.72
C ASN A 41 14.39 -8.91 -1.13
N PRO A 42 14.25 -10.25 -1.13
CA PRO A 42 15.31 -11.16 -1.54
C PRO A 42 15.66 -10.99 -3.04
N PRO A 43 16.88 -11.40 -3.43
CA PRO A 43 17.23 -11.51 -4.84
C PRO A 43 16.29 -12.47 -5.59
N PRO A 44 15.99 -12.20 -6.88
CA PRO A 44 15.32 -13.19 -7.73
C PRO A 44 16.18 -14.45 -7.90
N SER A 45 15.54 -15.59 -8.17
CA SER A 45 16.23 -16.87 -8.44
C SER A 45 17.11 -16.82 -9.70
N LYS A 46 16.76 -15.92 -10.64
CA LYS A 46 17.50 -15.66 -11.88
C LYS A 46 17.49 -14.14 -12.15
N LYS A 47 18.61 -13.61 -12.65
CA LYS A 47 18.64 -12.22 -13.15
C LYS A 47 17.65 -12.05 -14.31
N PHE A 48 17.00 -10.90 -14.42
CA PHE A 48 15.94 -10.71 -15.42
C PHE A 48 16.49 -10.68 -16.86
N SER A 49 17.76 -10.32 -17.08
CA SER A 49 18.40 -10.42 -18.39
C SER A 49 18.59 -11.88 -18.89
N ALA A 50 18.26 -12.90 -18.11
CA ALA A 50 18.16 -14.26 -18.59
C ALA A 50 16.92 -14.50 -19.47
N PHE A 51 15.97 -13.57 -19.47
CA PHE A 51 14.77 -13.61 -20.30
C PHE A 51 14.94 -12.75 -21.54
N ASN A 52 14.29 -13.18 -22.62
CA ASN A 52 14.38 -12.51 -23.93
C ASN A 52 13.20 -11.55 -24.17
N ARG A 53 12.09 -11.76 -23.50
CA ARG A 53 10.87 -10.96 -23.60
C ARG A 53 10.30 -10.64 -22.23
N PHE A 54 9.63 -9.51 -22.15
CA PHE A 54 9.02 -9.02 -20.93
C PHE A 54 7.59 -8.59 -21.24
N GLU A 55 6.64 -9.05 -20.44
CA GLU A 55 5.24 -8.67 -20.53
C GLU A 55 4.80 -8.04 -19.21
N LEU A 56 4.30 -6.82 -19.29
CA LEU A 56 3.75 -6.10 -18.16
C LEU A 56 2.24 -6.34 -18.09
N LYS A 57 1.76 -6.80 -16.95
CA LYS A 57 0.33 -6.97 -16.67
C LYS A 57 -0.25 -5.73 -15.99
N GLU A 58 -1.56 -5.53 -16.15
CA GLU A 58 -2.30 -4.52 -15.39
C GLU A 58 -2.26 -4.83 -13.89
N ILE A 59 -2.34 -3.78 -13.07
CA ILE A 59 -2.35 -3.93 -11.62
C ILE A 59 -3.69 -4.52 -11.17
N GLU A 60 -3.65 -5.66 -10.52
CA GLU A 60 -4.80 -6.26 -9.87
C GLU A 60 -5.02 -5.62 -8.48
N LEU A 61 -6.26 -5.32 -8.13
CA LEU A 61 -6.64 -4.92 -6.77
C LEU A 61 -7.31 -6.10 -6.08
N ALA A 62 -6.90 -6.43 -4.86
CA ALA A 62 -7.55 -7.46 -4.08
C ALA A 62 -9.02 -7.09 -3.79
N SER A 63 -9.93 -8.06 -3.96
CA SER A 63 -11.40 -7.88 -3.95
C SER A 63 -11.94 -7.18 -2.71
N ASP A 64 -11.33 -7.41 -1.54
CA ASP A 64 -11.71 -6.81 -0.27
C ASP A 64 -11.61 -5.27 -0.26
N TYR A 65 -10.85 -4.70 -1.19
CA TYR A 65 -10.60 -3.26 -1.30
C TYR A 65 -11.33 -2.58 -2.46
N GLU A 66 -11.98 -3.35 -3.33
CA GLU A 66 -12.66 -2.83 -4.52
C GLU A 66 -13.92 -2.01 -4.21
N ALA A 67 -14.59 -2.29 -3.10
CA ALA A 67 -15.83 -1.60 -2.72
C ALA A 67 -15.64 -0.10 -2.41
N HIS A 68 -14.42 0.35 -2.16
CA HIS A 68 -14.13 1.73 -1.77
C HIS A 68 -13.68 2.58 -2.95
N ALA A 69 -14.48 3.57 -3.35
CA ALA A 69 -14.17 4.46 -4.48
C ALA A 69 -12.81 5.20 -4.34
N ALA A 70 -12.40 5.53 -3.11
CA ALA A 70 -11.10 6.15 -2.84
C ALA A 70 -9.94 5.19 -3.17
N ASN A 71 -10.07 3.91 -2.84
CA ASN A 71 -9.08 2.88 -3.17
C ASN A 71 -9.00 2.65 -4.68
N GLN A 72 -10.15 2.55 -5.36
CA GLN A 72 -10.18 2.43 -6.82
C GLN A 72 -9.51 3.62 -7.52
N LYS A 73 -9.76 4.85 -7.02
CA LYS A 73 -9.09 6.06 -7.55
C LYS A 73 -7.58 6.00 -7.35
N ALA A 74 -7.13 5.57 -6.18
CA ALA A 74 -5.72 5.40 -5.88
C ALA A 74 -5.08 4.31 -6.77
N THR A 75 -5.75 3.17 -6.97
CA THR A 75 -5.31 2.10 -7.87
C THR A 75 -5.12 2.59 -9.30
N ARG A 76 -6.08 3.36 -9.84
CA ARG A 76 -5.94 3.96 -11.18
C ARG A 76 -4.72 4.89 -11.27
N LYS A 77 -4.45 5.67 -10.23
CA LYS A 77 -3.26 6.53 -10.16
C LYS A 77 -1.96 5.72 -10.11
N ILE A 78 -1.93 4.65 -9.34
CA ILE A 78 -0.78 3.73 -9.31
C ILE A 78 -0.57 3.13 -10.70
N GLN A 79 -1.64 2.68 -11.38
CA GLN A 79 -1.60 2.13 -12.73
C GLN A 79 -1.04 3.13 -13.75
N GLU A 80 -1.47 4.40 -13.71
CA GLU A 80 -0.95 5.47 -14.56
C GLU A 80 0.57 5.66 -14.35
N HIS A 81 1.02 5.75 -13.09
CA HIS A 81 2.44 5.90 -12.77
C HIS A 81 3.24 4.65 -13.14
N PHE A 82 2.67 3.47 -12.94
CA PHE A 82 3.30 2.19 -13.28
C PHE A 82 3.53 2.06 -14.78
N HIS A 83 2.51 2.33 -15.59
CA HIS A 83 2.63 2.36 -17.03
C HIS A 83 3.68 3.37 -17.50
N THR A 84 3.60 4.61 -17.01
CA THR A 84 4.53 5.68 -17.40
C THR A 84 6.00 5.32 -17.11
N ARG A 85 6.27 4.55 -16.06
CA ARG A 85 7.64 4.23 -15.65
C ARG A 85 8.14 2.88 -16.13
N MET A 86 7.28 1.87 -16.10
CA MET A 86 7.69 0.50 -16.42
C MET A 86 7.59 0.16 -17.90
N GLN A 87 6.61 0.74 -18.63
CA GLN A 87 6.45 0.44 -20.04
C GLN A 87 7.69 0.80 -20.87
N PRO A 88 8.31 2.00 -20.71
CA PRO A 88 9.54 2.31 -21.45
C PRO A 88 10.69 1.35 -21.15
N VAL A 89 10.82 0.88 -19.90
CA VAL A 89 11.85 -0.09 -19.51
C VAL A 89 11.64 -1.43 -20.22
N VAL A 90 10.41 -1.91 -20.19
CA VAL A 90 10.02 -3.18 -20.85
C VAL A 90 10.19 -3.08 -22.38
N ASP A 91 9.78 -1.98 -22.98
CA ASP A 91 9.91 -1.76 -24.43
C ASP A 91 11.38 -1.70 -24.85
N GLU A 92 12.23 -1.03 -24.07
CA GLU A 92 13.67 -0.98 -24.31
C GLU A 92 14.28 -2.38 -24.27
N TRP A 93 13.98 -3.18 -23.25
CA TRP A 93 14.49 -4.55 -23.12
C TRP A 93 14.00 -5.45 -24.25
N ASN A 94 12.73 -5.33 -24.62
CA ASN A 94 12.14 -6.08 -25.73
C ASN A 94 12.75 -5.71 -27.09
N THR A 95 13.14 -4.46 -27.27
CA THR A 95 13.78 -3.97 -28.52
C THR A 95 15.22 -4.47 -28.64
N ARG A 96 15.94 -4.56 -27.52
CA ARG A 96 17.33 -5.04 -27.51
C ARG A 96 17.43 -6.55 -27.77
N SER A 97 16.42 -7.33 -27.40
CA SER A 97 16.44 -8.77 -27.59
C SER A 97 15.94 -9.17 -28.96
N LYS A 98 16.82 -9.76 -29.77
CA LYS A 98 16.49 -10.29 -31.11
C LYS A 98 16.16 -11.80 -31.10
N ALA A 99 16.38 -12.47 -29.99
CA ALA A 99 16.21 -13.91 -29.87
C ALA A 99 14.75 -14.27 -29.51
N ARG A 100 14.27 -15.38 -30.07
CA ARG A 100 13.09 -16.08 -29.54
C ARG A 100 13.54 -16.85 -28.29
N GLY A 101 12.86 -16.64 -27.16
CA GLY A 101 13.23 -17.28 -25.90
C GLY A 101 12.16 -17.11 -24.84
N SER A 102 12.54 -17.33 -23.59
CA SER A 102 11.64 -17.24 -22.44
C SER A 102 11.11 -15.82 -22.23
N THR A 103 9.87 -15.73 -21.82
CA THR A 103 9.17 -14.47 -21.50
C THR A 103 8.99 -14.37 -20.00
N LEU A 104 9.40 -13.25 -19.41
CA LEU A 104 9.11 -12.90 -18.03
C LEU A 104 7.81 -12.11 -17.95
N LEU A 105 6.81 -12.64 -17.24
CA LEU A 105 5.61 -11.90 -16.87
C LEU A 105 5.89 -11.08 -15.63
N ILE A 106 5.44 -9.84 -15.62
CA ILE A 106 5.49 -8.93 -14.46
C ILE A 106 4.05 -8.67 -14.06
N GLU A 107 3.64 -9.28 -12.94
CA GLU A 107 2.26 -9.34 -12.46
C GLU A 107 2.13 -8.56 -11.14
N PRO A 108 1.83 -7.25 -11.18
CA PRO A 108 1.65 -6.44 -9.99
C PRO A 108 0.25 -6.65 -9.39
N ARG A 109 0.19 -6.74 -8.06
CA ARG A 109 -1.08 -6.85 -7.33
C ARG A 109 -1.04 -5.98 -6.07
N ILE A 110 -2.07 -5.19 -5.85
CA ILE A 110 -2.30 -4.48 -4.60
C ILE A 110 -3.02 -5.43 -3.64
N GLU A 111 -2.29 -5.92 -2.64
CA GLU A 111 -2.80 -6.83 -1.62
C GLU A 111 -3.62 -6.10 -0.57
N GLN A 112 -3.15 -4.91 -0.18
CA GLN A 112 -3.83 -4.08 0.81
C GLN A 112 -3.69 -2.62 0.45
N ILE A 113 -4.77 -1.86 0.58
CA ILE A 113 -4.76 -0.42 0.37
C ILE A 113 -5.75 0.26 1.30
N LYS A 114 -5.28 1.29 1.98
CA LYS A 114 -6.10 2.25 2.70
C LYS A 114 -5.79 3.63 2.16
N PHE A 115 -6.66 4.16 1.32
CA PHE A 115 -6.51 5.51 0.79
C PHE A 115 -7.56 6.44 1.40
N ILE A 116 -7.09 7.51 2.03
CA ILE A 116 -7.94 8.48 2.71
C ILE A 116 -8.08 9.70 1.80
N GLY A 117 -9.25 9.85 1.18
CA GLY A 117 -9.54 10.99 0.32
C GLY A 117 -9.58 12.32 1.08
N ILE A 118 -9.38 13.42 0.36
CA ILE A 118 -9.41 14.80 0.91
C ILE A 118 -10.68 15.07 1.69
N GLY A 119 -11.85 14.63 1.20
CA GLY A 119 -13.12 14.83 1.87
C GLY A 119 -13.17 14.20 3.25
N ALA A 120 -12.70 12.96 3.41
CA ALA A 120 -12.65 12.30 4.72
C ALA A 120 -11.71 13.03 5.70
N ARG A 121 -10.59 13.59 5.20
CA ARG A 121 -9.65 14.38 6.03
C ARG A 121 -10.25 15.69 6.50
N ILE A 122 -11.06 16.35 5.69
CA ILE A 122 -11.75 17.61 6.07
C ILE A 122 -12.75 17.37 7.20
N TRP A 123 -13.52 16.26 7.14
CA TRP A 123 -14.57 15.99 8.14
C TRP A 123 -14.05 15.31 9.41
N VAL A 124 -13.04 14.46 9.33
CA VAL A 124 -12.52 13.66 10.45
C VAL A 124 -11.21 14.22 11.01
N GLY A 125 -10.55 15.08 10.24
CA GLY A 125 -9.30 15.72 10.63
C GLY A 125 -8.16 14.70 10.87
N PRO A 126 -7.27 14.96 11.84
CA PRO A 126 -6.12 14.10 12.15
C PRO A 126 -6.51 12.67 12.55
N LEU A 127 -7.74 12.44 13.00
CA LEU A 127 -8.25 11.12 13.39
C LEU A 127 -8.49 10.18 12.20
N ALA A 128 -8.52 10.69 10.97
CA ALA A 128 -8.62 9.86 9.75
C ALA A 128 -7.43 8.90 9.58
N GLY A 129 -6.30 9.18 10.22
CA GLY A 129 -5.07 8.37 10.13
C GLY A 129 -4.27 8.63 8.84
N SER A 130 -3.40 7.71 8.47
CA SER A 130 -2.54 7.81 7.27
C SER A 130 -2.98 6.83 6.19
N SER A 131 -2.83 7.25 4.92
CA SER A 131 -2.95 6.34 3.79
C SER A 131 -1.77 5.38 3.75
N ALA A 132 -2.00 4.15 3.30
CA ALA A 132 -0.96 3.14 3.12
C ALA A 132 -1.32 2.22 1.96
N VAL A 133 -0.31 1.65 1.33
CA VAL A 133 -0.45 0.65 0.25
C VAL A 133 0.59 -0.44 0.44
N HIS A 134 0.16 -1.69 0.26
CA HIS A 134 0.99 -2.88 0.18
C HIS A 134 0.76 -3.53 -1.19
N MET A 135 1.82 -3.69 -1.94
CA MET A 135 1.81 -4.26 -3.29
C MET A 135 2.78 -5.42 -3.35
N LYS A 136 2.37 -6.49 -3.98
CA LYS A 136 3.19 -7.64 -4.34
C LYS A 136 3.38 -7.66 -5.85
N VAL A 137 4.56 -8.03 -6.33
CA VAL A 137 4.81 -8.19 -7.76
C VAL A 137 5.38 -9.57 -8.00
N ARG A 138 4.67 -10.38 -8.78
CA ARG A 138 5.17 -11.69 -9.19
C ARG A 138 5.90 -11.57 -10.53
N TYR A 139 7.11 -12.09 -10.58
CA TYR A 139 7.91 -12.25 -11.78
C TYR A 139 7.88 -13.72 -12.14
N VAL A 140 7.23 -14.08 -13.25
CA VAL A 140 6.93 -15.47 -13.59
C VAL A 140 7.46 -15.82 -14.98
N ASP A 141 8.17 -16.91 -15.11
CA ASP A 141 8.48 -17.46 -16.43
C ASP A 141 7.19 -17.95 -17.09
N LYS A 142 6.79 -17.29 -18.18
CA LYS A 142 5.53 -17.56 -18.89
C LYS A 142 5.41 -18.99 -19.40
N HIS A 143 6.55 -19.62 -19.73
CA HIS A 143 6.56 -20.97 -20.30
C HIS A 143 6.45 -22.05 -19.24
N SER A 144 7.25 -21.94 -18.19
CA SER A 144 7.31 -22.96 -17.13
C SER A 144 6.33 -22.71 -15.98
N GLY A 145 5.84 -21.47 -15.79
CA GLY A 145 5.09 -21.05 -14.61
C GLY A 145 5.96 -20.86 -13.36
N GLU A 146 7.30 -20.99 -13.49
CA GLU A 146 8.21 -20.81 -12.36
C GLU A 146 8.16 -19.36 -11.85
N VAL A 147 8.00 -19.19 -10.54
CA VAL A 147 8.09 -17.89 -9.88
C VAL A 147 9.57 -17.56 -9.68
N ILE A 148 10.05 -16.56 -10.40
CA ILE A 148 11.44 -16.10 -10.38
C ILE A 148 11.69 -15.17 -9.19
N ALA A 149 10.71 -14.35 -8.85
CA ALA A 149 10.72 -13.48 -7.69
C ALA A 149 9.28 -13.10 -7.29
N GLU A 150 9.08 -12.79 -6.02
CA GLU A 150 7.80 -12.29 -5.51
C GLU A 150 8.04 -11.23 -4.43
N PRO A 151 8.65 -10.08 -4.79
CA PRO A 151 8.91 -9.00 -3.85
C PRO A 151 7.64 -8.32 -3.38
N GLU A 152 7.69 -7.83 -2.13
CA GLU A 152 6.62 -7.06 -1.51
C GLU A 152 7.08 -5.61 -1.29
N PHE A 153 6.18 -4.67 -1.56
CA PHE A 153 6.45 -3.25 -1.46
C PHE A 153 5.42 -2.58 -0.58
N TYR A 154 5.89 -1.72 0.30
CA TYR A 154 5.04 -0.99 1.21
C TYR A 154 5.36 0.50 1.20
N GLN A 155 4.33 1.32 1.15
CA GLN A 155 4.44 2.75 1.36
C GLN A 155 3.32 3.27 2.24
N ARG A 156 3.68 4.23 3.07
CA ARG A 156 2.73 4.96 3.91
C ARG A 156 2.92 6.47 3.69
N ALA A 157 1.81 7.20 3.62
CA ALA A 157 1.86 8.64 3.63
C ALA A 157 2.36 9.12 5.00
N ALA A 158 3.21 10.15 5.02
CA ALA A 158 3.65 10.76 6.26
C ALA A 158 2.45 11.24 7.08
N ALA A 159 2.56 11.15 8.41
CA ALA A 159 1.55 11.74 9.29
C ALA A 159 1.52 13.25 9.06
N LEU A 160 0.32 13.82 9.10
CA LEU A 160 0.07 15.22 8.78
C LEU A 160 0.86 16.17 9.68
N SER A 161 1.99 16.64 9.21
CA SER A 161 2.68 17.79 9.77
C SER A 161 2.16 19.07 9.11
N GLY A 162 0.94 19.51 9.47
CA GLY A 162 0.38 20.78 9.01
C GLY A 162 -0.80 20.67 8.05
N ALA A 163 -1.82 21.48 8.31
CA ALA A 163 -3.11 21.51 7.61
C ALA A 163 -3.04 22.00 6.14
N THR A 164 -1.87 22.29 5.60
CA THR A 164 -1.68 22.93 4.29
C THR A 164 -1.30 21.98 3.14
N THR A 165 -1.03 20.69 3.42
CA THR A 165 -0.56 19.72 2.41
C THR A 165 -1.60 18.65 2.05
N PHE A 166 -2.89 19.01 2.05
CA PHE A 166 -3.97 18.09 1.73
C PHE A 166 -3.75 17.39 0.36
N GLY A 167 -3.58 16.07 0.38
CA GLY A 167 -3.50 15.23 -0.82
C GLY A 167 -2.13 15.13 -1.48
N TYR A 168 -1.16 16.01 -1.18
CA TYR A 168 0.18 15.93 -1.78
C TYR A 168 0.93 14.67 -1.31
N GLN A 169 0.95 14.41 -0.02
CA GLN A 169 1.66 13.24 0.54
C GLN A 169 1.03 11.89 0.16
N ASP A 170 -0.29 11.87 -0.06
CA ASP A 170 -0.97 10.68 -0.55
C ASP A 170 -0.57 10.39 -2.00
N ASN A 171 -0.54 11.41 -2.87
CA ASN A 171 -0.09 11.26 -4.25
C ASN A 171 1.40 10.89 -4.32
N ASP A 172 2.25 11.48 -3.48
CA ASP A 172 3.66 11.15 -3.38
C ASP A 172 3.87 9.69 -2.91
N MET A 173 3.05 9.18 -1.99
CA MET A 173 3.05 7.77 -1.61
C MET A 173 2.77 6.85 -2.80
N LEU A 174 1.77 7.18 -3.65
CA LEU A 174 1.44 6.39 -4.85
C LEU A 174 2.58 6.39 -5.87
N TYR A 175 3.29 7.50 -5.99
CA TYR A 175 4.49 7.61 -6.83
C TYR A 175 5.66 6.79 -6.26
N ARG A 176 5.88 6.81 -4.95
CA ARG A 176 6.98 6.09 -4.29
C ARG A 176 6.84 4.58 -4.38
N ILE A 177 5.61 4.03 -4.25
CA ILE A 177 5.44 2.58 -4.38
C ILE A 177 5.85 2.09 -5.77
N VAL A 178 5.48 2.81 -6.82
CA VAL A 178 5.88 2.50 -8.20
C VAL A 178 7.39 2.64 -8.37
N SER A 179 8.01 3.65 -7.72
CA SER A 179 9.46 3.85 -7.78
C SER A 179 10.23 2.68 -7.16
N LEU A 180 9.71 2.07 -6.08
CA LEU A 180 10.29 0.87 -5.47
C LEU A 180 10.22 -0.32 -6.43
N VAL A 181 9.06 -0.57 -7.03
CA VAL A 181 8.89 -1.64 -8.02
C VAL A 181 9.84 -1.46 -9.19
N THR A 182 9.88 -0.26 -9.77
CA THR A 182 10.76 0.06 -10.90
C THR A 182 12.22 -0.18 -10.55
N ARG A 183 12.67 0.29 -9.38
CA ARG A 183 14.05 0.14 -8.91
C ARG A 183 14.41 -1.33 -8.66
N TYR A 184 13.54 -2.11 -8.03
CA TYR A 184 13.75 -3.55 -7.87
C TYR A 184 13.90 -4.22 -9.24
N THR A 185 13.00 -3.91 -10.18
CA THR A 185 13.00 -4.49 -11.52
C THR A 185 14.29 -4.16 -12.27
N THR A 186 14.70 -2.90 -12.28
CA THR A 186 15.90 -2.47 -13.03
C THR A 186 17.19 -2.94 -12.38
N ASN A 187 17.30 -2.93 -11.06
CA ASN A 187 18.49 -3.39 -10.33
C ASN A 187 18.73 -4.89 -10.52
N ASN A 188 17.65 -5.68 -10.67
CA ASN A 188 17.75 -7.13 -10.84
C ASN A 188 17.85 -7.55 -12.32
N TYR A 189 17.99 -6.61 -13.25
CA TYR A 189 18.15 -6.95 -14.67
C TYR A 189 19.48 -7.65 -14.97
N HIS A 190 20.59 -7.05 -14.61
CA HIS A 190 21.93 -7.61 -14.88
C HIS A 190 22.45 -8.55 -13.77
N GLN A 191 22.00 -8.35 -12.54
CA GLN A 191 22.43 -9.09 -11.35
C GLN A 191 21.22 -9.36 -10.46
N ALA A 192 21.20 -10.48 -9.76
CA ALA A 192 20.16 -10.82 -8.79
C ALA A 192 20.58 -10.30 -7.41
N VAL A 193 20.19 -9.07 -7.06
CA VAL A 193 20.65 -8.38 -5.83
C VAL A 193 19.54 -8.12 -4.80
N GLY A 194 18.26 -8.31 -5.20
CA GLY A 194 17.13 -7.96 -4.35
C GLY A 194 16.88 -6.44 -4.32
N GLY A 195 16.31 -5.94 -3.23
CA GLY A 195 16.08 -4.50 -3.07
C GLY A 195 15.16 -4.13 -1.92
N GLU A 196 15.03 -2.84 -1.66
CA GLU A 196 14.20 -2.29 -0.59
C GLU A 196 12.71 -2.65 -0.75
N SER A 197 12.05 -2.96 0.36
CA SER A 197 10.60 -3.14 0.41
C SER A 197 9.84 -1.83 0.68
N GLY A 198 10.50 -0.79 1.15
CA GLY A 198 9.93 0.52 1.41
C GLY A 198 9.76 0.86 2.89
N GLY A 199 8.90 1.83 3.21
CA GLY A 199 8.68 2.30 4.57
C GLY A 199 7.80 3.55 4.65
N THR A 200 7.83 4.22 5.80
CA THR A 200 7.17 5.53 5.97
C THR A 200 8.07 6.65 5.43
N ALA A 201 7.44 7.75 4.96
CA ALA A 201 8.19 8.93 4.53
C ALA A 201 9.11 9.50 5.65
N ASP A 202 8.71 9.32 6.91
CA ASP A 202 9.43 9.84 8.07
C ASP A 202 10.72 9.06 8.39
N ALA A 203 10.81 7.77 7.99
CA ALA A 203 11.99 6.96 8.28
C ALA A 203 13.23 7.40 7.50
N ARG A 204 13.09 8.06 6.35
CA ARG A 204 14.22 8.50 5.52
C ARG A 204 14.81 9.86 5.91
N SER A 205 14.13 10.64 6.75
CA SER A 205 14.66 11.92 7.21
C SER A 205 15.74 11.77 8.28
N ASN A 206 15.85 10.59 8.91
CA ASN A 206 16.82 10.31 9.98
C ASN A 206 18.13 9.64 9.49
N GLU A 207 18.26 9.30 8.19
CA GLU A 207 19.44 8.65 7.62
C GLU A 207 20.34 9.57 6.77
N ARG A 208 20.16 10.90 6.87
CA ARG A 208 21.03 11.88 6.20
C ARG A 208 21.82 12.72 7.19
#